data_23283e09513f46bc070a711e311894d0
#
_entry.id   23283e09513f46bc070a711e311894d0
#
_cell.length_a   1.000
_cell.length_b   1.000
_cell.length_c   1.000
_cell.angle_alpha   90.00
_cell.angle_beta   90.00
_cell.angle_gamma   90.00
#
_symmetry.space_group_name_H-M   'P 1'
#
loop_
_entity.id
_entity.type
_entity.pdbx_description
1 polymer ?
#
loop_
_entity_poly.entity_id
_entity_poly.type
_entity_poly.pdbx_seq_one_letter_code
_entity_poly.pdbx_strand_id
1 'polypeptide(L)'
;AREFKKFAIGVNSLWPLTAIDTAAVRNVLGGENTAKSSRDVSIMADAAYEILSKDPKSCTGNFFIDEVVLRNAGETDFEKYRISDNELIRDFFVPDDVANELPTKTVTIYK
;
A
#
# COMPACT_ATOMS: atom_id res chain seq x y z
N ALA A 1 2.47 4.12 18.88
CA ALA A 1 2.94 2.78 19.22
C ALA A 1 3.58 2.70 20.60
N ARG A 2 4.49 3.60 20.88
CA ARG A 2 5.22 3.61 22.15
C ARG A 2 4.27 3.67 23.35
N GLU A 3 3.25 4.51 23.26
CA GLU A 3 2.28 4.77 24.34
C GLU A 3 1.48 3.53 24.71
N PHE A 4 1.17 2.69 23.73
CA PHE A 4 0.34 1.50 23.92
C PHE A 4 1.11 0.21 24.10
N LYS A 5 2.44 0.25 23.97
CA LYS A 5 3.28 -0.95 24.04
C LYS A 5 3.13 -1.70 25.35
N LYS A 6 3.04 -0.99 26.46
CA LYS A 6 2.88 -1.58 27.79
C LYS A 6 1.55 -2.31 27.99
N PHE A 7 0.58 -2.04 27.13
CA PHE A 7 -0.73 -2.72 27.16
C PHE A 7 -0.82 -3.87 26.16
N ALA A 8 0.28 -4.22 25.49
CA ALA A 8 0.31 -5.22 24.42
C ALA A 8 -0.62 -4.88 23.24
N ILE A 9 -0.77 -3.59 22.94
CA ILE A 9 -1.55 -3.10 21.81
C ILE A 9 -0.58 -2.75 20.68
N GLY A 10 -0.76 -3.39 19.52
CA GLY A 10 0.02 -3.07 18.33
C GLY A 10 -0.57 -1.87 17.59
N VAL A 11 0.29 -0.91 17.27
CA VAL A 11 -0.09 0.28 16.50
C VAL A 11 0.89 0.41 15.33
N ASN A 12 0.37 0.34 14.11
CA ASN A 12 1.17 0.39 12.89
C ASN A 12 0.50 1.30 11.87
N SER A 13 1.28 1.82 10.92
CA SER A 13 0.77 2.53 9.76
C SER A 13 0.86 1.64 8.52
N LEU A 14 -0.15 1.68 7.67
CA LEU A 14 -0.17 0.96 6.41
C LEU A 14 -0.39 1.95 5.28
N TRP A 15 0.52 1.95 4.31
CA TRP A 15 0.49 2.86 3.17
C TRP A 15 0.46 2.07 1.87
N PRO A 16 -0.25 2.58 0.84
CA PRO A 16 -0.20 1.96 -0.48
C PRO A 16 1.07 2.37 -1.22
N LEU A 17 1.60 1.47 -2.03
CA LEU A 17 2.69 1.81 -2.96
C LEU A 17 2.17 2.67 -4.11
N THR A 18 0.97 2.35 -4.60
CA THR A 18 0.37 3.01 -5.76
C THR A 18 -0.92 3.71 -5.35
N ALA A 19 -1.43 4.57 -6.22
CA ALA A 19 -2.77 5.11 -6.08
C ALA A 19 -3.77 3.94 -5.97
N ILE A 20 -4.81 4.14 -5.19
CA ILE A 20 -5.86 3.14 -4.94
C ILE A 20 -7.16 3.67 -5.53
N ASP A 21 -7.89 2.81 -6.24
CA ASP A 21 -9.16 3.17 -6.86
C ASP A 21 -10.22 3.44 -5.78
N THR A 22 -10.34 4.70 -5.40
CA THR A 22 -11.28 5.18 -4.39
C THR A 22 -12.05 6.37 -4.94
N ALA A 23 -13.12 6.76 -4.26
CA ALA A 23 -13.88 7.95 -4.61
C ALA A 23 -13.01 9.21 -4.63
N ALA A 24 -12.04 9.31 -3.70
CA ALA A 24 -11.12 10.44 -3.65
C ALA A 24 -10.27 10.51 -4.92
N VAL A 25 -9.75 9.39 -5.40
CA VAL A 25 -8.95 9.33 -6.63
C VAL A 25 -9.81 9.70 -7.83
N ARG A 26 -11.01 9.14 -7.94
CA ARG A 26 -11.90 9.41 -9.08
C ARG A 26 -12.40 10.84 -9.12
N ASN A 27 -12.70 11.43 -7.96
CA ASN A 27 -13.36 12.73 -7.88
C ASN A 27 -12.41 13.92 -7.73
N VAL A 28 -11.18 13.69 -7.22
CA VAL A 28 -10.26 14.77 -6.84
C VAL A 28 -8.95 14.73 -7.60
N LEU A 29 -8.39 13.53 -7.82
CA LEU A 29 -7.02 13.37 -8.30
C LEU A 29 -6.89 13.03 -9.79
N GLY A 30 -7.89 13.30 -10.61
CA GLY A 30 -7.78 13.13 -12.06
C GLY A 30 -8.78 12.17 -12.69
N GLY A 31 -9.81 11.75 -11.95
CA GLY A 31 -10.95 11.02 -12.50
C GLY A 31 -10.60 9.60 -12.93
N GLU A 32 -11.27 9.14 -14.00
CA GLU A 32 -11.15 7.75 -14.45
C GLU A 32 -9.75 7.37 -14.94
N ASN A 33 -9.01 8.30 -15.51
CA ASN A 33 -7.65 8.00 -15.99
C ASN A 33 -6.73 7.66 -14.83
N THR A 34 -6.85 8.38 -13.71
CA THR A 34 -6.09 8.06 -12.50
C THR A 34 -6.55 6.75 -11.91
N ALA A 35 -7.86 6.48 -11.90
CA ALA A 35 -8.40 5.21 -11.42
C ALA A 35 -7.85 4.03 -12.22
N LYS A 36 -7.74 4.16 -13.56
CA LYS A 36 -7.16 3.10 -14.41
C LYS A 36 -5.67 2.85 -14.14
N SER A 37 -4.97 3.83 -13.61
CA SER A 37 -3.56 3.72 -13.21
C SER A 37 -3.40 3.40 -11.73
N SER A 38 -4.44 2.90 -11.10
CA SER A 38 -4.51 2.56 -9.69
C SER A 38 -4.67 1.06 -9.49
N ARG A 39 -4.57 0.62 -8.24
CA ARG A 39 -4.88 -0.74 -7.83
C ARG A 39 -6.22 -0.77 -7.10
N ASP A 40 -6.84 -1.95 -7.11
CA ASP A 40 -8.07 -2.18 -6.37
C ASP A 40 -7.82 -2.08 -4.86
N VAL A 41 -8.81 -1.59 -4.14
CA VAL A 41 -8.72 -1.41 -2.68
C VAL A 41 -8.48 -2.72 -1.92
N SER A 42 -8.77 -3.85 -2.52
CA SER A 42 -8.56 -5.16 -1.91
C SER A 42 -7.09 -5.41 -1.51
N ILE A 43 -6.12 -4.76 -2.18
CA ILE A 43 -4.72 -4.90 -1.78
C ILE A 43 -4.50 -4.35 -0.36
N MET A 44 -5.17 -3.27 0.00
CA MET A 44 -5.08 -2.71 1.35
C MET A 44 -5.72 -3.64 2.37
N ALA A 45 -6.85 -4.25 2.04
CA ALA A 45 -7.53 -5.21 2.92
C ALA A 45 -6.66 -6.45 3.15
N ASP A 46 -6.07 -6.98 2.10
CA ASP A 46 -5.20 -8.17 2.20
C ASP A 46 -3.94 -7.88 3.03
N ALA A 47 -3.32 -6.71 2.82
CA ALA A 47 -2.16 -6.30 3.60
C ALA A 47 -2.52 -6.08 5.07
N ALA A 48 -3.65 -5.45 5.33
CA ALA A 48 -4.13 -5.23 6.70
C ALA A 48 -4.38 -6.55 7.42
N TYR A 49 -4.95 -7.53 6.73
CA TYR A 49 -5.16 -8.86 7.29
C TYR A 49 -3.85 -9.50 7.74
N GLU A 50 -2.81 -9.40 6.92
CA GLU A 50 -1.48 -9.96 7.27
C GLU A 50 -0.90 -9.28 8.51
N ILE A 51 -1.04 -7.96 8.62
CA ILE A 51 -0.54 -7.21 9.78
C ILE A 51 -1.32 -7.59 11.04
N LEU A 52 -2.65 -7.64 10.95
CA LEU A 52 -3.51 -7.92 12.09
C LEU A 52 -3.44 -9.38 12.57
N SER A 53 -2.92 -10.26 11.72
CA SER A 53 -2.70 -11.67 12.07
C SER A 53 -1.42 -11.89 12.87
N LYS A 54 -0.57 -10.87 13.04
CA LYS A 54 0.67 -10.96 13.79
C LYS A 54 0.43 -10.68 15.27
N ASP A 55 1.37 -11.16 16.11
CA ASP A 55 1.34 -10.88 17.55
C ASP A 55 1.52 -9.37 17.79
N PRO A 56 0.54 -8.68 18.40
CA PRO A 56 0.65 -7.25 18.63
C PRO A 56 1.78 -6.85 19.58
N LYS A 57 2.28 -7.79 20.37
CA LYS A 57 3.42 -7.52 21.28
C LYS A 57 4.71 -7.31 20.50
N SER A 58 4.88 -8.02 19.39
CA SER A 58 6.09 -7.94 18.56
C SER A 58 5.90 -7.13 17.30
N CYS A 59 4.66 -6.97 16.81
CA CYS A 59 4.35 -6.20 15.62
C CYS A 59 3.71 -4.86 16.01
N THR A 60 4.55 -3.87 16.28
CA THR A 60 4.11 -2.53 16.66
C THR A 60 5.17 -1.50 16.27
N GLY A 61 4.76 -0.27 16.05
CA GLY A 61 5.67 0.83 15.72
C GLY A 61 6.18 0.79 14.29
N ASN A 62 5.55 0.05 13.40
CA ASN A 62 5.99 -0.12 12.02
C ASN A 62 5.27 0.82 11.08
N PHE A 63 5.98 1.14 10.01
CA PHE A 63 5.46 1.85 8.85
C PHE A 63 5.49 0.86 7.69
N PHE A 64 4.35 0.34 7.30
CA PHE A 64 4.25 -0.70 6.30
C PHE A 64 3.81 -0.16 4.93
N ILE A 65 4.36 -0.74 3.87
CA ILE A 65 3.89 -0.56 2.50
C ILE A 65 3.15 -1.85 2.11
N ASP A 66 1.97 -1.73 1.53
CA ASP A 66 1.10 -2.86 1.22
C ASP A 66 1.78 -3.97 0.43
N GLU A 67 2.45 -3.63 -0.67
CA GLU A 67 3.14 -4.63 -1.49
C GLU A 67 4.25 -5.33 -0.72
N VAL A 68 5.01 -4.61 0.11
CA VAL A 68 6.08 -5.20 0.91
C VAL A 68 5.51 -6.21 1.89
N VAL A 69 4.42 -5.86 2.57
CA VAL A 69 3.75 -6.76 3.51
C VAL A 69 3.33 -8.06 2.81
N LEU A 70 2.71 -7.94 1.65
CA LEU A 70 2.21 -9.10 0.92
C LEU A 70 3.34 -9.95 0.33
N ARG A 71 4.42 -9.33 -0.17
CA ARG A 71 5.58 -10.09 -0.65
C ARG A 71 6.26 -10.87 0.47
N ASN A 72 6.35 -10.28 1.63
CA ASN A 72 6.91 -10.96 2.81
C ASN A 72 6.00 -12.11 3.29
N ALA A 73 4.71 -12.05 2.98
CA ALA A 73 3.76 -13.13 3.27
C ALA A 73 3.71 -14.21 2.17
N GLY A 74 4.50 -14.05 1.11
CA GLY A 74 4.60 -15.04 0.04
C GLY A 74 3.79 -14.74 -1.22
N GLU A 75 3.11 -13.60 -1.29
CA GLU A 75 2.35 -13.24 -2.48
C GLU A 75 3.29 -12.82 -3.60
N THR A 76 3.06 -13.35 -4.79
CA THR A 76 3.86 -13.05 -5.99
C THR A 76 3.02 -12.48 -7.13
N ASP A 77 1.69 -12.61 -7.08
CA ASP A 77 0.78 -12.13 -8.12
C ASP A 77 0.14 -10.81 -7.69
N PHE A 78 0.65 -9.70 -8.21
CA PHE A 78 0.09 -8.38 -7.97
C PHE A 78 -0.75 -7.86 -9.14
N GLU A 79 -0.74 -8.58 -10.27
CA GLU A 79 -1.57 -8.21 -11.42
C GLU A 79 -3.06 -8.30 -11.11
N LYS A 80 -3.46 -9.19 -10.21
CA LYS A 80 -4.86 -9.32 -9.79
C LYS A 80 -5.43 -8.06 -9.15
N TYR A 81 -4.57 -7.15 -8.70
CA TYR A 81 -4.99 -5.88 -8.08
C TYR A 81 -5.10 -4.74 -9.08
N ARG A 82 -4.64 -4.92 -10.32
CA ARG A 82 -4.72 -3.88 -11.33
C ARG A 82 -6.15 -3.62 -11.77
N ILE A 83 -6.47 -2.36 -12.00
CA ILE A 83 -7.75 -1.97 -12.60
C ILE A 83 -7.66 -2.10 -14.13
N SER A 84 -6.50 -1.76 -14.72
CA SER A 84 -6.27 -1.86 -16.15
C SER A 84 -4.79 -2.13 -16.43
N ASP A 85 -4.41 -2.13 -17.72
CA ASP A 85 -3.01 -2.32 -18.14
C ASP A 85 -2.20 -1.01 -18.12
N ASN A 86 -2.77 0.09 -17.67
CA ASN A 86 -2.07 1.36 -17.60
C ASN A 86 -0.90 1.31 -16.61
N GLU A 87 0.07 2.19 -16.80
CA GLU A 87 1.15 2.35 -15.82
C GLU A 87 0.58 2.73 -14.46
N LEU A 88 1.15 2.15 -13.41
CA LEU A 88 0.70 2.41 -12.05
C LEU A 88 1.29 3.73 -11.54
N ILE A 89 0.44 4.58 -11.00
CA ILE A 89 0.85 5.84 -10.38
C ILE A 89 1.28 5.56 -8.96
N ARG A 90 2.50 6.01 -8.61
CA ARG A 90 3.01 5.86 -7.25
C ARG A 90 2.27 6.80 -6.30
N ASP A 91 2.02 6.33 -5.09
CA ASP A 91 1.47 7.17 -4.03
C ASP A 91 2.42 8.34 -3.71
N PHE A 92 1.86 9.50 -3.41
CA PHE A 92 2.60 10.75 -3.25
C PHE A 92 3.65 10.71 -2.16
N PHE A 93 3.40 9.94 -1.12
CA PHE A 93 4.23 9.95 0.09
C PHE A 93 5.24 8.81 0.13
N VAL A 94 5.28 7.97 -0.90
CA VAL A 94 6.27 6.88 -0.99
C VAL A 94 7.57 7.44 -1.55
N PRO A 95 8.69 7.36 -0.79
CA PRO A 95 9.98 7.89 -1.26
C PRO A 95 10.53 7.10 -2.46
N ASP A 96 11.36 7.76 -3.25
CA ASP A 96 11.99 7.16 -4.43
C ASP A 96 12.81 5.92 -4.08
N ASP A 97 13.59 5.99 -3.01
CA ASP A 97 14.44 4.88 -2.59
C ASP A 97 13.63 3.62 -2.25
N VAL A 98 12.49 3.80 -1.58
CA VAL A 98 11.60 2.69 -1.24
C VAL A 98 10.98 2.10 -2.52
N ALA A 99 10.45 2.95 -3.39
CA ALA A 99 9.81 2.50 -4.64
C ALA A 99 10.80 1.80 -5.56
N ASN A 100 12.04 2.30 -5.64
CA ASN A 100 13.06 1.74 -6.53
C ASN A 100 13.58 0.37 -6.09
N GLU A 101 13.42 0.02 -4.83
CA GLU A 101 13.79 -1.30 -4.32
C GLU A 101 12.78 -2.39 -4.67
N LEU A 102 11.57 -2.00 -5.09
CA LEU A 102 10.50 -2.94 -5.42
C LEU A 102 10.49 -3.28 -6.90
N PRO A 103 10.16 -4.54 -7.26
CA PRO A 103 10.10 -4.94 -8.68
C PRO A 103 8.96 -4.28 -9.45
N THR A 104 7.91 -3.84 -8.78
CA THR A 104 6.79 -3.15 -9.42
C THR A 104 7.22 -1.75 -9.85
N LYS A 105 7.06 -1.46 -11.13
CA LYS A 105 7.40 -0.15 -11.68
C LYS A 105 6.21 0.80 -11.51
N THR A 106 6.50 2.00 -11.08
CA THR A 106 5.52 3.06 -10.89
C THR A 106 6.00 4.34 -11.54
N VAL A 107 5.05 5.21 -11.88
CA VAL A 107 5.33 6.55 -12.40
C VAL A 107 4.79 7.58 -11.42
N THR A 108 5.38 8.76 -11.43
CA THR A 108 4.92 9.87 -10.59
C THR A 108 4.21 10.89 -11.46
N ILE A 109 3.13 11.48 -10.95
CA ILE A 109 2.41 12.55 -11.64
C ILE A 109 2.94 13.93 -11.24
N TYR A 110 3.87 13.99 -10.30
CA TYR A 110 4.56 15.20 -9.92
C TYR A 110 6.03 15.12 -10.26
N LYS A 111 6.48 16.14 -10.88
CA LYS A 111 7.90 16.48 -10.91
C LYS A 111 8.07 17.92 -11.28
#